data_0a8c843c5f3cbd7358b06f9eae9661f4
#
_entry.id   0a8c843c5f3cbd7358b06f9eae9661f4
#
_cell.length_a   1.000
_cell.length_b   1.000
_cell.length_c   1.000
_cell.angle_alpha   90.00
_cell.angle_beta   90.00
_cell.angle_gamma   90.00
#
_symmetry.space_group_name_H-M   'P 1'
#
loop_
_entity.id
_entity.type
_entity.pdbx_description
1 polymer ?
#
loop_
_entity_poly.entity_id
_entity_poly.type
_entity_poly.pdbx_seq_one_letter_code
_entity_poly.pdbx_strand_id
1 'polypeptide(L)'
;MKQEIKDLYDLWLKKTEGNAELHDELSAIEGKEDEISDRFYRALEFGTGGLRGVLGAGTNRMNVFTVNQATQGLADYLNAKYDSPSVAIAHDSRINSDVFAKGAAGVLAANGIKVYIYPELVPTPMLSFAVRKLHCSSGIIITASHNPAKYNGYKCYSHEGYQMTDAEANATYECIRKVDIFDDVRTMDFDEGIKSGKIELIDSSVNEAFYECVLSRRVNPDAVSKGKLKLIYTPLNGTGNKPVREVLRRAGFDDVTVVPSQENPDGHFPTCPYPNPEIRQAFEEALKLAEGKDVDLLLATDPDCDRVGIAVNTGDDYRLMSGNEVGVLLTEYILSSMKEAGTLPKNPVIVKSFVTTSLVDRVADSYGCAIHDVLTGFKYIGEFATDLEKKNEGDRFILGMEESYGYLSGLHARDKDAVVASLLVCEMAAYYKSQGKTLAQKMTEIYEKYGYYKNILLNFTFEGESGMEKMGSIMTSLREHAPEEIAGMKVIETADYKKSERVDIISGKISAIDLPKSNVLAYKLPDGNSVIVRPSGTEPKLKAYITACGKDENHSSALGEKLGESIEKILGVK
;
A
#
# COMPACT_ATOMS: atom_id res chain seq x y z
N MET A 1 -19.74 27.40 -16.48
CA MET A 1 -20.17 26.26 -15.60
C MET A 1 -21.47 25.63 -16.12
N LYS A 2 -21.62 24.30 -16.09
CA LYS A 2 -22.87 23.59 -16.44
C LYS A 2 -23.96 23.88 -15.38
N GLN A 3 -25.22 23.97 -15.78
CA GLN A 3 -26.32 24.28 -14.85
C GLN A 3 -26.47 23.24 -13.73
N GLU A 4 -26.30 21.95 -14.06
CA GLU A 4 -26.34 20.85 -13.08
C GLU A 4 -25.30 21.00 -11.95
N ILE A 5 -24.09 21.47 -12.27
CA ILE A 5 -23.02 21.74 -11.29
C ILE A 5 -23.42 22.90 -10.38
N LYS A 6 -24.05 23.96 -10.95
CA LYS A 6 -24.52 25.09 -10.17
C LYS A 6 -25.65 24.69 -9.21
N ASP A 7 -26.64 23.94 -9.71
CA ASP A 7 -27.76 23.49 -8.90
C ASP A 7 -27.29 22.61 -7.73
N LEU A 8 -26.26 21.75 -7.97
CA LEU A 8 -25.65 20.92 -6.94
C LEU A 8 -24.87 21.75 -5.92
N TYR A 9 -24.12 22.76 -6.35
CA TYR A 9 -23.45 23.72 -5.46
C TYR A 9 -24.45 24.46 -4.57
N ASP A 10 -25.55 25.00 -5.14
CA ASP A 10 -26.57 25.73 -4.41
C ASP A 10 -27.28 24.82 -3.38
N LEU A 11 -27.52 23.54 -3.74
CA LEU A 11 -28.06 22.54 -2.82
C LEU A 11 -27.08 22.28 -1.64
N TRP A 12 -25.79 22.08 -1.94
CA TRP A 12 -24.79 21.86 -0.91
C TRP A 12 -24.63 23.05 0.02
N LEU A 13 -24.62 24.28 -0.51
CA LEU A 13 -24.53 25.50 0.28
C LEU A 13 -25.68 25.57 1.30
N LYS A 14 -26.90 25.22 0.89
CA LYS A 14 -28.08 25.15 1.77
C LYS A 14 -27.99 24.01 2.79
N LYS A 15 -27.60 22.80 2.36
CA LYS A 15 -27.58 21.60 3.24
C LYS A 15 -26.43 21.61 4.24
N THR A 16 -25.40 22.44 4.03
CA THR A 16 -24.26 22.60 4.93
C THR A 16 -24.41 23.73 5.96
N GLU A 17 -25.53 24.45 6.02
CA GLU A 17 -25.78 25.53 7.00
C GLU A 17 -25.51 25.08 8.47
N GLY A 18 -25.72 23.81 8.79
CA GLY A 18 -25.43 23.23 10.11
C GLY A 18 -23.97 22.81 10.34
N ASN A 19 -23.09 22.93 9.32
CA ASN A 19 -21.68 22.62 9.39
C ASN A 19 -20.86 23.84 8.94
N ALA A 20 -20.46 24.67 9.90
CA ALA A 20 -19.83 25.96 9.63
C ALA A 20 -18.57 25.83 8.76
N GLU A 21 -17.72 24.83 8.97
CA GLU A 21 -16.48 24.62 8.22
C GLU A 21 -16.77 24.44 6.71
N LEU A 22 -17.67 23.52 6.36
CA LEU A 22 -17.99 23.24 4.95
C LEU A 22 -18.83 24.36 4.32
N HIS A 23 -19.71 25.00 5.10
CA HIS A 23 -20.52 26.13 4.63
C HIS A 23 -19.67 27.35 4.30
N ASP A 24 -18.73 27.70 5.19
CA ASP A 24 -17.82 28.84 4.99
C ASP A 24 -16.89 28.59 3.80
N GLU A 25 -16.41 27.35 3.64
CA GLU A 25 -15.59 26.94 2.50
C GLU A 25 -16.35 27.09 1.17
N LEU A 26 -17.63 26.68 1.10
CA LEU A 26 -18.47 26.87 -0.09
C LEU A 26 -18.77 28.34 -0.35
N SER A 27 -19.07 29.10 0.69
CA SER A 27 -19.34 30.53 0.58
C SER A 27 -18.12 31.30 0.04
N ALA A 28 -16.91 30.92 0.41
CA ALA A 28 -15.66 31.55 -0.03
C ALA A 28 -15.36 31.34 -1.53
N ILE A 29 -16.01 30.38 -2.17
CA ILE A 29 -15.85 30.10 -3.61
C ILE A 29 -17.03 30.59 -4.45
N GLU A 30 -17.98 31.32 -3.88
CA GLU A 30 -19.10 31.89 -4.63
C GLU A 30 -18.60 32.71 -5.82
N GLY A 31 -19.14 32.42 -7.01
CA GLY A 31 -18.73 33.06 -8.28
C GLY A 31 -17.44 32.53 -8.90
N LYS A 32 -16.70 31.62 -8.26
CA LYS A 32 -15.49 31.02 -8.81
C LYS A 32 -15.83 29.71 -9.56
N GLU A 33 -16.25 29.85 -10.80
CA GLU A 33 -16.81 28.73 -11.60
C GLU A 33 -15.87 27.53 -11.72
N ASP A 34 -14.57 27.75 -11.85
CA ASP A 34 -13.58 26.64 -11.98
C ASP A 34 -13.44 25.85 -10.67
N GLU A 35 -13.39 26.55 -9.51
CA GLU A 35 -13.32 25.91 -8.19
C GLU A 35 -14.60 25.13 -7.87
N ILE A 36 -15.77 25.71 -8.21
CA ILE A 36 -17.07 25.03 -8.05
C ILE A 36 -17.12 23.80 -8.96
N SER A 37 -16.73 23.95 -10.23
CA SER A 37 -16.73 22.84 -11.18
C SER A 37 -15.84 21.68 -10.72
N ASP A 38 -14.63 21.96 -10.21
CA ASP A 38 -13.69 20.93 -9.71
C ASP A 38 -14.26 20.16 -8.52
N ARG A 39 -15.10 20.77 -7.70
CA ARG A 39 -15.71 20.14 -6.52
C ARG A 39 -16.96 19.32 -6.84
N PHE A 40 -17.65 19.63 -7.95
CA PHE A 40 -18.99 19.09 -8.22
C PHE A 40 -19.16 18.40 -9.58
N TYR A 41 -18.13 18.35 -10.46
CA TYR A 41 -18.26 17.75 -11.80
C TYR A 41 -18.49 16.24 -11.77
N ARG A 42 -18.19 15.58 -10.65
CA ARG A 42 -18.45 14.15 -10.39
C ARG A 42 -18.56 13.87 -8.88
N ALA A 43 -19.01 12.68 -8.53
CA ALA A 43 -18.86 12.15 -7.18
C ALA A 43 -17.51 11.40 -7.03
N LEU A 44 -17.03 11.24 -5.80
CA LEU A 44 -15.94 10.32 -5.51
C LEU A 44 -16.34 8.89 -5.87
N GLU A 45 -15.48 8.20 -6.58
CA GLU A 45 -15.67 6.80 -6.93
C GLU A 45 -15.16 5.90 -5.82
N PHE A 46 -15.90 4.81 -5.52
CA PHE A 46 -15.48 3.80 -4.54
C PHE A 46 -14.39 2.87 -5.08
N GLY A 47 -13.86 3.10 -6.24
CA GLY A 47 -12.70 2.48 -6.85
C GLY A 47 -12.56 0.98 -6.53
N THR A 48 -11.37 0.58 -6.15
CA THR A 48 -11.02 -0.82 -5.81
C THR A 48 -11.25 -1.16 -4.33
N GLY A 49 -12.32 -0.64 -3.73
CA GLY A 49 -12.70 -0.93 -2.33
C GLY A 49 -12.43 0.23 -1.38
N GLY A 50 -12.67 1.48 -1.82
CA GLY A 50 -12.59 2.65 -0.96
C GLY A 50 -12.63 3.96 -1.70
N LEU A 51 -12.77 5.06 -0.95
CA LEU A 51 -12.71 6.42 -1.45
C LEU A 51 -11.31 7.01 -1.24
N ARG A 52 -10.88 7.90 -2.11
CA ARG A 52 -9.71 8.76 -1.92
C ARG A 52 -9.95 10.10 -2.61
N GLY A 53 -9.72 11.20 -1.91
CA GLY A 53 -9.90 12.52 -2.46
C GLY A 53 -9.24 13.61 -1.64
N VAL A 54 -9.26 14.83 -2.17
CA VAL A 54 -8.89 16.04 -1.45
C VAL A 54 -9.96 16.31 -0.39
N LEU A 55 -9.54 16.76 0.80
CA LEU A 55 -10.44 17.23 1.86
C LEU A 55 -11.21 18.49 1.41
N GLY A 56 -12.45 18.65 1.85
CA GLY A 56 -13.25 19.86 1.63
C GLY A 56 -14.70 19.58 1.26
N ALA A 57 -15.44 20.65 0.99
CA ALA A 57 -16.84 20.60 0.62
C ALA A 57 -17.04 20.23 -0.86
N GLY A 58 -18.02 19.38 -1.15
CA GLY A 58 -18.40 18.95 -2.50
C GLY A 58 -18.44 17.44 -2.68
N THR A 59 -19.07 16.99 -3.78
CA THR A 59 -19.22 15.57 -4.09
C THR A 59 -17.93 14.90 -4.52
N ASN A 60 -16.98 15.66 -5.09
CA ASN A 60 -15.63 15.20 -5.47
C ASN A 60 -14.59 15.50 -4.38
N ARG A 61 -15.00 15.49 -3.12
CA ARG A 61 -14.16 15.79 -1.95
C ARG A 61 -14.43 14.79 -0.82
N MET A 62 -13.39 14.57 0.00
CA MET A 62 -13.53 13.85 1.26
C MET A 62 -14.08 14.78 2.34
N ASN A 63 -15.25 14.48 2.86
CA ASN A 63 -15.92 15.19 3.95
C ASN A 63 -16.88 14.25 4.68
N VAL A 64 -17.49 14.74 5.75
CA VAL A 64 -18.42 13.94 6.56
C VAL A 64 -19.61 13.39 5.77
N PHE A 65 -20.13 14.13 4.78
CA PHE A 65 -21.27 13.68 3.98
C PHE A 65 -20.87 12.55 3.03
N THR A 66 -19.75 12.67 2.31
CA THR A 66 -19.29 11.64 1.36
C THR A 66 -18.85 10.36 2.09
N VAL A 67 -18.20 10.47 3.26
CA VAL A 67 -17.85 9.35 4.11
C VAL A 67 -19.09 8.65 4.67
N ASN A 68 -20.06 9.42 5.16
CA ASN A 68 -21.29 8.86 5.73
C ASN A 68 -22.16 8.21 4.66
N GLN A 69 -22.25 8.79 3.44
CA GLN A 69 -22.92 8.18 2.30
C GLN A 69 -22.28 6.81 1.94
N ALA A 70 -20.96 6.76 1.85
CA ALA A 70 -20.25 5.52 1.58
C ALA A 70 -20.49 4.47 2.68
N THR A 71 -20.53 4.92 3.93
CA THR A 71 -20.79 4.04 5.09
C THR A 71 -22.23 3.55 5.12
N GLN A 72 -23.22 4.37 4.72
CA GLN A 72 -24.62 3.93 4.59
C GLN A 72 -24.74 2.84 3.52
N GLY A 73 -24.14 3.03 2.34
CA GLY A 73 -24.14 2.00 1.31
C GLY A 73 -23.41 0.72 1.71
N LEU A 74 -22.32 0.83 2.49
CA LEU A 74 -21.67 -0.34 3.10
C LEU A 74 -22.60 -1.03 4.11
N ALA A 75 -23.32 -0.28 4.94
CA ALA A 75 -24.29 -0.82 5.89
C ALA A 75 -25.41 -1.59 5.19
N ASP A 76 -25.94 -1.04 4.10
CA ASP A 76 -26.97 -1.69 3.29
C ASP A 76 -26.47 -3.00 2.67
N TYR A 77 -25.24 -3.00 2.13
CA TYR A 77 -24.58 -4.19 1.61
C TYR A 77 -24.39 -5.27 2.68
N LEU A 78 -23.88 -4.88 3.87
CA LEU A 78 -23.61 -5.81 4.95
C LEU A 78 -24.90 -6.42 5.53
N ASN A 79 -25.94 -5.61 5.74
CA ASN A 79 -27.26 -6.06 6.21
C ASN A 79 -27.97 -6.98 5.20
N ALA A 80 -27.71 -6.82 3.91
CA ALA A 80 -28.22 -7.73 2.90
C ALA A 80 -27.46 -9.07 2.84
N LYS A 81 -26.21 -9.10 3.31
CA LYS A 81 -25.32 -10.27 3.20
C LYS A 81 -25.22 -11.08 4.49
N TYR A 82 -25.36 -10.46 5.66
CA TYR A 82 -25.15 -11.09 6.97
C TYR A 82 -26.33 -10.82 7.91
N ASP A 83 -26.72 -11.81 8.72
CA ASP A 83 -27.81 -11.68 9.68
C ASP A 83 -27.48 -10.74 10.86
N SER A 84 -26.23 -10.71 11.30
CA SER A 84 -25.76 -9.91 12.43
C SER A 84 -24.36 -9.36 12.12
N PRO A 85 -24.24 -8.40 11.20
CA PRO A 85 -22.95 -7.89 10.80
C PRO A 85 -22.25 -7.09 11.91
N SER A 86 -20.93 -7.15 11.90
CA SER A 86 -20.08 -6.32 12.73
C SER A 86 -18.92 -5.73 11.92
N VAL A 87 -18.42 -4.57 12.32
CA VAL A 87 -17.35 -3.84 11.60
C VAL A 87 -16.30 -3.35 12.58
N ALA A 88 -15.03 -3.60 12.26
CA ALA A 88 -13.90 -2.98 12.94
C ALA A 88 -13.51 -1.67 12.26
N ILE A 89 -13.19 -0.63 13.04
CA ILE A 89 -12.81 0.69 12.51
C ILE A 89 -11.47 1.14 13.09
N ALA A 90 -10.62 1.67 12.22
CA ALA A 90 -9.35 2.31 12.55
C ALA A 90 -9.17 3.61 11.76
N HIS A 91 -8.20 4.42 12.17
CA HIS A 91 -7.83 5.64 11.45
C HIS A 91 -6.34 5.95 11.64
N ASP A 92 -5.80 6.75 10.73
CA ASP A 92 -4.43 7.28 10.80
C ASP A 92 -4.38 8.68 11.45
N SER A 93 -3.24 9.36 11.33
CA SER A 93 -2.99 10.69 11.90
C SER A 93 -3.51 11.86 11.06
N ARG A 94 -4.11 11.62 9.90
CA ARG A 94 -4.52 12.67 8.96
C ARG A 94 -5.64 13.55 9.51
N ILE A 95 -5.69 14.77 8.98
CA ILE A 95 -6.74 15.75 9.31
C ILE A 95 -8.11 15.09 9.11
N ASN A 96 -8.99 15.21 10.12
CA ASN A 96 -10.36 14.68 10.15
C ASN A 96 -10.45 13.13 10.12
N SER A 97 -9.36 12.37 10.23
CA SER A 97 -9.46 10.91 10.21
C SER A 97 -10.27 10.37 11.40
N ASP A 98 -10.10 10.91 12.59
CA ASP A 98 -10.88 10.55 13.78
C ASP A 98 -12.35 10.96 13.67
N VAL A 99 -12.62 12.14 13.08
CA VAL A 99 -13.98 12.63 12.82
C VAL A 99 -14.72 11.71 11.85
N PHE A 100 -14.07 11.33 10.77
CA PHE A 100 -14.65 10.42 9.78
C PHE A 100 -14.85 9.00 10.35
N ALA A 101 -13.91 8.52 11.17
CA ALA A 101 -14.04 7.21 11.82
C ALA A 101 -15.24 7.17 12.79
N LYS A 102 -15.42 8.21 13.60
CA LYS A 102 -16.59 8.34 14.51
C LYS A 102 -17.90 8.51 13.74
N GLY A 103 -17.90 9.29 12.66
CA GLY A 103 -19.05 9.42 11.76
C GLY A 103 -19.48 8.08 11.16
N ALA A 104 -18.52 7.33 10.62
CA ALA A 104 -18.76 5.98 10.10
C ALA A 104 -19.30 5.03 11.18
N ALA A 105 -18.75 5.09 12.39
CA ALA A 105 -19.24 4.30 13.52
C ALA A 105 -20.71 4.64 13.85
N GLY A 106 -21.08 5.92 13.86
CA GLY A 106 -22.44 6.39 14.10
C GLY A 106 -23.44 5.92 13.02
N VAL A 107 -23.02 5.95 11.75
CA VAL A 107 -23.85 5.44 10.64
C VAL A 107 -24.09 3.92 10.78
N LEU A 108 -23.04 3.14 10.98
CA LEU A 108 -23.17 1.69 11.16
C LEU A 108 -24.06 1.33 12.36
N ALA A 109 -23.84 1.97 13.50
CA ALA A 109 -24.62 1.75 14.73
C ALA A 109 -26.12 2.11 14.55
N ALA A 110 -26.41 3.19 13.80
CA ALA A 110 -27.78 3.58 13.46
C ALA A 110 -28.49 2.55 12.55
N ASN A 111 -27.72 1.83 11.75
CA ASN A 111 -28.21 0.74 10.87
C ASN A 111 -28.20 -0.64 11.55
N GLY A 112 -28.02 -0.71 12.87
CA GLY A 112 -28.10 -1.96 13.64
C GLY A 112 -26.85 -2.83 13.57
N ILE A 113 -25.76 -2.31 13.03
CA ILE A 113 -24.48 -3.03 12.90
C ILE A 113 -23.64 -2.82 14.16
N LYS A 114 -23.09 -3.89 14.73
CA LYS A 114 -22.15 -3.81 15.84
C LYS A 114 -20.83 -3.23 15.37
N VAL A 115 -20.31 -2.22 16.07
CA VAL A 115 -19.07 -1.55 15.74
C VAL A 115 -18.01 -1.80 16.81
N TYR A 116 -16.81 -2.17 16.37
CA TYR A 116 -15.59 -2.18 17.18
C TYR A 116 -14.64 -1.10 16.64
N ILE A 117 -14.28 -0.13 17.44
CA ILE A 117 -13.43 0.99 17.02
C ILE A 117 -12.20 1.10 17.89
N TYR A 118 -11.04 1.31 17.29
CA TYR A 118 -9.83 1.61 18.04
C TYR A 118 -9.96 2.96 18.76
N PRO A 119 -9.58 3.05 20.06
CA PRO A 119 -9.67 4.29 20.82
C PRO A 119 -8.63 5.34 20.41
N GLU A 120 -7.57 4.90 19.72
CA GLU A 120 -6.47 5.72 19.20
C GLU A 120 -6.19 5.32 17.75
N LEU A 121 -5.41 6.17 17.06
CA LEU A 121 -4.89 5.84 15.75
C LEU A 121 -3.98 4.60 15.79
N VAL A 122 -4.12 3.73 14.79
CA VAL A 122 -3.34 2.50 14.67
C VAL A 122 -2.95 2.21 13.22
N PRO A 123 -1.89 1.41 13.00
CA PRO A 123 -1.51 0.91 11.68
C PRO A 123 -2.62 0.15 10.93
N THR A 124 -2.59 0.26 9.61
CA THR A 124 -3.45 -0.52 8.71
C THR A 124 -3.42 -2.04 9.00
N PRO A 125 -2.26 -2.70 9.23
CA PRO A 125 -2.24 -4.12 9.57
C PRO A 125 -2.94 -4.47 10.88
N MET A 126 -2.99 -3.55 11.85
CA MET A 126 -3.74 -3.78 13.09
C MET A 126 -5.25 -3.81 12.85
N LEU A 127 -5.78 -3.01 11.92
CA LEU A 127 -7.17 -3.17 11.49
C LEU A 127 -7.39 -4.55 10.86
N SER A 128 -6.56 -4.94 9.89
CA SER A 128 -6.64 -6.26 9.25
C SER A 128 -6.65 -7.39 10.28
N PHE A 129 -5.79 -7.30 11.29
CA PHE A 129 -5.74 -8.22 12.41
C PHE A 129 -7.02 -8.21 13.25
N ALA A 130 -7.54 -7.02 13.61
CA ALA A 130 -8.74 -6.88 14.42
C ALA A 130 -9.99 -7.44 13.74
N VAL A 131 -10.16 -7.21 12.44
CA VAL A 131 -11.25 -7.80 11.64
C VAL A 131 -11.28 -9.32 11.80
N ARG A 132 -10.12 -9.96 11.69
CA ARG A 132 -9.98 -11.43 11.84
C ARG A 132 -10.14 -11.90 13.29
N LYS A 133 -9.47 -11.22 14.23
CA LYS A 133 -9.45 -11.56 15.65
C LYS A 133 -10.81 -11.44 16.31
N LEU A 134 -11.59 -10.42 15.92
CA LEU A 134 -12.94 -10.16 16.43
C LEU A 134 -14.04 -10.78 15.56
N HIS A 135 -13.67 -11.51 14.49
CA HIS A 135 -14.61 -12.13 13.54
C HIS A 135 -15.59 -11.13 12.95
N CYS A 136 -15.12 -9.93 12.61
CA CYS A 136 -15.97 -8.91 12.00
C CYS A 136 -16.36 -9.25 10.57
N SER A 137 -17.55 -8.83 10.15
CA SER A 137 -18.03 -8.99 8.77
C SER A 137 -17.29 -8.09 7.77
N SER A 138 -16.72 -6.97 8.26
CA SER A 138 -15.96 -6.02 7.46
C SER A 138 -15.03 -5.18 8.35
N GLY A 139 -14.15 -4.40 7.72
CA GLY A 139 -13.33 -3.40 8.39
C GLY A 139 -13.29 -2.08 7.61
N ILE A 140 -13.05 -0.99 8.31
CA ILE A 140 -12.87 0.35 7.72
C ILE A 140 -11.60 0.96 8.30
N ILE A 141 -10.74 1.50 7.44
CA ILE A 141 -9.69 2.41 7.89
C ILE A 141 -9.77 3.74 7.16
N ILE A 142 -9.70 4.82 7.93
CA ILE A 142 -9.65 6.19 7.42
C ILE A 142 -8.19 6.57 7.24
N THR A 143 -7.74 6.59 6.00
CA THR A 143 -6.35 6.91 5.62
C THR A 143 -6.22 7.18 4.13
N ALA A 144 -5.27 8.04 3.76
CA ALA A 144 -4.80 8.17 2.38
C ALA A 144 -3.34 7.72 2.24
N SER A 145 -2.85 6.83 3.15
CA SER A 145 -1.48 6.29 3.14
C SER A 145 -0.44 7.43 3.09
N HIS A 146 0.45 7.42 2.15
CA HIS A 146 1.54 8.38 1.96
C HIS A 146 1.20 9.63 1.15
N ASN A 147 -0.07 9.85 0.78
CA ASN A 147 -0.45 11.05 0.01
C ASN A 147 -0.23 12.33 0.83
N PRO A 148 -0.07 13.52 0.17
CA PRO A 148 0.02 14.81 0.85
C PRO A 148 -1.12 15.08 1.83
N ALA A 149 -0.90 16.00 2.80
CA ALA A 149 -1.83 16.34 3.89
C ALA A 149 -3.25 16.69 3.45
N LYS A 150 -3.39 17.31 2.27
CA LYS A 150 -4.70 17.70 1.71
C LYS A 150 -5.60 16.52 1.31
N TYR A 151 -5.08 15.29 1.28
CA TYR A 151 -5.84 14.09 0.94
C TYR A 151 -6.26 13.32 2.19
N ASN A 152 -7.44 12.71 2.12
CA ASN A 152 -7.83 11.63 3.01
C ASN A 152 -8.51 10.51 2.20
N GLY A 153 -8.83 9.39 2.85
CA GLY A 153 -9.43 8.24 2.20
C GLY A 153 -10.20 7.37 3.18
N TYR A 154 -10.90 6.40 2.63
CA TYR A 154 -11.75 5.45 3.32
C TYR A 154 -11.56 4.10 2.63
N LYS A 155 -10.90 3.14 3.27
CA LYS A 155 -10.66 1.80 2.73
C LYS A 155 -11.57 0.79 3.41
N CYS A 156 -12.23 -0.09 2.63
CA CYS A 156 -13.04 -1.19 3.13
C CYS A 156 -12.30 -2.53 3.04
N TYR A 157 -12.44 -3.33 4.08
CA TYR A 157 -11.86 -4.66 4.21
C TYR A 157 -12.95 -5.73 4.24
N SER A 158 -12.67 -6.89 3.66
CA SER A 158 -13.50 -8.07 3.77
C SER A 158 -13.41 -8.68 5.17
N HIS A 159 -14.29 -9.62 5.50
CA HIS A 159 -14.23 -10.40 6.74
C HIS A 159 -12.94 -11.22 6.90
N GLU A 160 -12.22 -11.47 5.81
CA GLU A 160 -10.93 -12.17 5.82
C GLU A 160 -9.75 -11.27 6.20
N GLY A 161 -9.97 -9.95 6.27
CA GLY A 161 -8.96 -8.98 6.69
C GLY A 161 -8.08 -8.42 5.57
N TYR A 162 -8.35 -8.73 4.30
CA TYR A 162 -7.78 -8.01 3.16
C TYR A 162 -8.76 -6.96 2.62
N GLN A 163 -8.26 -5.96 1.93
CA GLN A 163 -9.11 -4.95 1.30
C GLN A 163 -10.07 -5.61 0.31
N MET A 164 -11.35 -5.20 0.30
CA MET A 164 -12.39 -5.80 -0.54
C MET A 164 -11.91 -6.11 -1.96
N THR A 165 -12.24 -7.31 -2.44
CA THR A 165 -12.03 -7.69 -3.84
C THR A 165 -12.97 -6.93 -4.76
N ASP A 166 -12.72 -6.97 -6.07
CA ASP A 166 -13.51 -6.19 -7.04
C ASP A 166 -15.00 -6.56 -7.01
N ALA A 167 -15.34 -7.82 -6.76
CA ALA A 167 -16.74 -8.26 -6.66
C ALA A 167 -17.46 -7.62 -5.45
N GLU A 168 -16.83 -7.64 -4.27
CA GLU A 168 -17.40 -7.04 -3.06
C GLU A 168 -17.43 -5.52 -3.15
N ALA A 169 -16.36 -4.91 -3.69
CA ALA A 169 -16.28 -3.47 -3.88
C ALA A 169 -17.37 -2.97 -4.83
N ASN A 170 -17.59 -3.65 -5.97
CA ASN A 170 -18.64 -3.30 -6.92
C ASN A 170 -20.05 -3.48 -6.30
N ALA A 171 -20.28 -4.57 -5.57
CA ALA A 171 -21.58 -4.77 -4.89
C ALA A 171 -21.85 -3.69 -3.84
N THR A 172 -20.83 -3.28 -3.09
CA THR A 172 -20.91 -2.17 -2.12
C THR A 172 -21.17 -0.85 -2.84
N TYR A 173 -20.47 -0.58 -3.94
CA TYR A 173 -20.64 0.65 -4.72
C TYR A 173 -22.05 0.78 -5.30
N GLU A 174 -22.65 -0.32 -5.77
CA GLU A 174 -24.04 -0.32 -6.23
C GLU A 174 -25.06 0.02 -5.11
N CYS A 175 -24.73 -0.25 -3.85
CA CYS A 175 -25.50 0.23 -2.70
C CYS A 175 -25.26 1.73 -2.47
N ILE A 176 -23.99 2.18 -2.46
CA ILE A 176 -23.63 3.59 -2.25
C ILE A 176 -24.33 4.52 -3.26
N ARG A 177 -24.39 4.13 -4.52
CA ARG A 177 -25.02 4.93 -5.59
C ARG A 177 -26.51 5.16 -5.44
N LYS A 178 -27.19 4.37 -4.62
CA LYS A 178 -28.64 4.49 -4.35
C LYS A 178 -28.94 5.42 -3.18
N VAL A 179 -27.93 5.76 -2.37
CA VAL A 179 -28.08 6.57 -1.16
C VAL A 179 -28.07 8.06 -1.53
N ASP A 180 -29.14 8.79 -1.21
CA ASP A 180 -29.08 10.24 -1.19
C ASP A 180 -28.17 10.70 -0.05
N ILE A 181 -27.20 11.56 -0.40
CA ILE A 181 -26.11 11.97 0.51
C ILE A 181 -26.61 12.76 1.74
N PHE A 182 -27.77 13.38 1.66
CA PHE A 182 -28.34 14.20 2.73
C PHE A 182 -29.55 13.55 3.41
N ASP A 183 -30.41 12.85 2.67
CA ASP A 183 -31.74 12.48 3.15
C ASP A 183 -31.85 10.98 3.50
N ASP A 184 -30.98 10.10 2.96
CA ASP A 184 -31.03 8.65 3.23
C ASP A 184 -30.05 8.16 4.29
N VAL A 185 -29.09 9.00 4.68
CA VAL A 185 -28.04 8.59 5.65
C VAL A 185 -28.59 8.62 7.07
N ARG A 186 -28.57 7.45 7.73
CA ARG A 186 -28.95 7.32 9.15
C ARG A 186 -27.71 7.45 10.02
N THR A 187 -27.80 8.29 11.03
CA THR A 187 -26.71 8.52 11.98
C THR A 187 -27.14 8.35 13.42
N MET A 188 -26.22 7.99 14.27
CA MET A 188 -26.34 7.97 15.73
C MET A 188 -25.19 8.75 16.33
N ASP A 189 -25.44 9.45 17.41
CA ASP A 189 -24.37 10.08 18.17
C ASP A 189 -23.37 9.02 18.67
N PHE A 190 -22.08 9.32 18.57
CA PHE A 190 -21.03 8.37 18.92
C PHE A 190 -21.07 7.94 20.38
N ASP A 191 -21.26 8.90 21.30
CA ASP A 191 -21.31 8.63 22.75
C ASP A 191 -22.58 7.87 23.15
N GLU A 192 -23.69 8.11 22.45
CA GLU A 192 -24.91 7.30 22.59
C GLU A 192 -24.70 5.88 22.08
N GLY A 193 -23.94 5.72 20.99
CA GLY A 193 -23.53 4.42 20.46
C GLY A 193 -22.71 3.62 21.49
N ILE A 194 -21.74 4.27 22.14
CA ILE A 194 -20.95 3.67 23.23
C ILE A 194 -21.84 3.30 24.41
N LYS A 195 -22.68 4.23 24.90
CA LYS A 195 -23.58 3.99 26.06
C LYS A 195 -24.56 2.86 25.83
N SER A 196 -25.06 2.72 24.61
CA SER A 196 -25.97 1.64 24.23
C SER A 196 -25.29 0.30 23.93
N GLY A 197 -23.95 0.27 23.92
CA GLY A 197 -23.18 -0.93 23.60
C GLY A 197 -23.19 -1.31 22.12
N LYS A 198 -23.71 -0.47 21.22
CA LYS A 198 -23.65 -0.67 19.77
C LYS A 198 -22.26 -0.38 19.20
N ILE A 199 -21.57 0.57 19.80
CA ILE A 199 -20.17 0.88 19.54
C ILE A 199 -19.36 0.43 20.75
N GLU A 200 -18.28 -0.30 20.52
CA GLU A 200 -17.37 -0.81 21.54
C GLU A 200 -15.93 -0.43 21.18
N LEU A 201 -15.20 0.07 22.18
CA LEU A 201 -13.79 0.33 22.00
C LEU A 201 -13.00 -0.98 21.98
N ILE A 202 -12.12 -1.15 21.01
CA ILE A 202 -11.26 -2.33 20.92
C ILE A 202 -10.32 -2.35 22.13
N ASP A 203 -10.33 -3.47 22.84
CA ASP A 203 -9.51 -3.68 24.04
C ASP A 203 -8.03 -3.84 23.70
N SER A 204 -7.16 -3.38 24.59
CA SER A 204 -5.70 -3.46 24.45
C SER A 204 -5.16 -4.89 24.28
N SER A 205 -5.91 -5.90 24.71
CA SER A 205 -5.54 -7.31 24.50
C SER A 205 -5.46 -7.69 23.02
N VAL A 206 -6.19 -6.99 22.13
CA VAL A 206 -6.09 -7.17 20.69
C VAL A 206 -4.72 -6.67 20.19
N ASN A 207 -4.24 -5.52 20.72
CA ASN A 207 -2.92 -4.99 20.41
C ASN A 207 -1.82 -5.95 20.90
N GLU A 208 -1.95 -6.47 22.11
CA GLU A 208 -1.00 -7.45 22.67
C GLU A 208 -0.92 -8.70 21.82
N ALA A 209 -2.06 -9.25 21.42
CA ALA A 209 -2.09 -10.41 20.54
C ALA A 209 -1.45 -10.13 19.16
N PHE A 210 -1.61 -8.91 18.62
CA PHE A 210 -0.93 -8.50 17.39
C PHE A 210 0.59 -8.47 17.58
N TYR A 211 1.08 -7.85 18.66
CA TYR A 211 2.52 -7.78 18.95
C TYR A 211 3.14 -9.17 19.14
N GLU A 212 2.45 -10.09 19.81
CA GLU A 212 2.89 -11.48 19.94
C GLU A 212 3.02 -12.18 18.59
N CYS A 213 2.03 -11.99 17.70
CA CYS A 213 2.09 -12.53 16.33
C CYS A 213 3.29 -11.96 15.55
N VAL A 214 3.53 -10.66 15.62
CA VAL A 214 4.66 -9.99 14.96
C VAL A 214 5.99 -10.54 15.51
N LEU A 215 6.16 -10.58 16.83
CA LEU A 215 7.38 -11.08 17.48
C LEU A 215 7.66 -12.55 17.15
N SER A 216 6.62 -13.35 16.91
CA SER A 216 6.77 -14.75 16.49
C SER A 216 7.38 -14.93 15.10
N ARG A 217 7.52 -13.85 14.31
CA ARG A 217 8.10 -13.89 12.95
C ARG A 217 9.61 -13.80 12.92
N ARG A 218 10.26 -13.57 14.05
CA ARG A 218 11.71 -13.50 14.15
C ARG A 218 12.34 -14.83 13.70
N VAL A 219 13.40 -14.73 12.91
CA VAL A 219 14.12 -15.92 12.40
C VAL A 219 15.49 -16.12 13.09
N ASN A 220 16.12 -15.03 13.55
CA ASN A 220 17.39 -15.07 14.30
C ASN A 220 17.34 -14.15 15.53
N PRO A 221 16.56 -14.50 16.58
CA PRO A 221 16.42 -13.64 17.77
C PRO A 221 17.73 -13.23 18.43
N ASP A 222 18.73 -14.11 18.44
CA ASP A 222 20.06 -13.86 19.02
C ASP A 222 20.87 -12.79 18.25
N ALA A 223 20.53 -12.53 17.00
CA ALA A 223 21.24 -11.55 16.17
C ALA A 223 21.18 -10.14 16.76
N VAL A 224 20.10 -9.79 17.44
CA VAL A 224 19.90 -8.47 18.03
C VAL A 224 20.97 -8.15 19.06
N SER A 225 21.19 -9.05 20.04
CA SER A 225 22.20 -8.87 21.08
C SER A 225 23.64 -8.90 20.54
N LYS A 226 23.90 -9.68 19.47
CA LYS A 226 25.23 -9.80 18.84
C LYS A 226 25.55 -8.60 17.95
N GLY A 227 24.58 -8.13 17.15
CA GLY A 227 24.78 -7.06 16.19
C GLY A 227 24.80 -5.66 16.80
N LYS A 228 24.10 -5.45 17.92
CA LYS A 228 24.01 -4.14 18.61
C LYS A 228 23.74 -3.00 17.62
N LEU A 229 22.63 -3.13 16.91
CA LEU A 229 22.24 -2.19 15.85
C LEU A 229 21.94 -0.81 16.44
N LYS A 230 22.50 0.23 15.85
CA LYS A 230 22.18 1.63 16.15
C LYS A 230 21.21 2.14 15.07
N LEU A 231 20.02 2.50 15.47
CA LEU A 231 18.89 2.79 14.59
C LEU A 231 18.35 4.19 14.82
N ILE A 232 18.10 4.94 13.76
CA ILE A 232 17.21 6.10 13.78
C ILE A 232 15.91 5.72 13.08
N TYR A 233 14.79 5.94 13.78
CA TYR A 233 13.45 5.65 13.28
C TYR A 233 12.63 6.91 13.11
N THR A 234 11.93 7.05 11.98
CA THR A 234 10.90 8.06 11.79
C THR A 234 9.55 7.40 11.45
N PRO A 235 8.51 7.65 12.24
CA PRO A 235 7.13 7.28 11.92
C PRO A 235 6.46 8.25 10.92
N LEU A 236 7.15 9.27 10.43
CA LEU A 236 6.63 10.32 9.55
C LEU A 236 5.31 10.93 10.06
N ASN A 237 5.27 11.27 11.36
CA ASN A 237 4.07 11.77 12.08
C ASN A 237 2.85 10.82 11.99
N GLY A 238 3.07 9.53 11.74
CA GLY A 238 2.04 8.52 11.50
C GLY A 238 1.79 7.57 12.68
N THR A 239 1.08 6.50 12.37
CA THR A 239 0.60 5.48 13.32
C THR A 239 1.69 4.53 13.83
N GLY A 240 2.82 4.45 13.12
CA GLY A 240 3.90 3.51 13.45
C GLY A 240 4.65 3.80 14.75
N ASN A 241 4.58 5.04 15.29
CA ASN A 241 5.35 5.45 16.45
C ASN A 241 5.28 4.46 17.63
N LYS A 242 4.08 4.18 18.13
CA LYS A 242 3.90 3.27 19.27
C LYS A 242 4.17 1.81 18.89
N PRO A 243 3.54 1.21 17.85
CA PRO A 243 3.66 -0.21 17.59
C PRO A 243 5.06 -0.67 17.15
N VAL A 244 5.72 0.10 16.26
CA VAL A 244 7.07 -0.27 15.81
C VAL A 244 8.07 -0.20 16.96
N ARG A 245 8.02 0.87 17.75
CA ARG A 245 8.91 1.02 18.92
C ARG A 245 8.68 -0.06 19.96
N GLU A 246 7.42 -0.39 20.26
CA GLU A 246 7.08 -1.44 21.22
C GLU A 246 7.59 -2.82 20.78
N VAL A 247 7.41 -3.16 19.51
CA VAL A 247 7.91 -4.42 18.97
C VAL A 247 9.43 -4.46 18.96
N LEU A 248 10.12 -3.39 18.55
CA LEU A 248 11.58 -3.32 18.58
C LEU A 248 12.12 -3.41 20.01
N ARG A 249 11.51 -2.71 20.97
CA ARG A 249 11.87 -2.79 22.39
C ARG A 249 11.71 -4.21 22.94
N ARG A 250 10.59 -4.88 22.67
CA ARG A 250 10.36 -6.29 23.10
C ARG A 250 11.33 -7.25 22.41
N ALA A 251 11.75 -6.93 21.20
CA ALA A 251 12.74 -7.73 20.49
C ALA A 251 14.18 -7.53 21.01
N GLY A 252 14.42 -6.55 21.89
CA GLY A 252 15.72 -6.26 22.52
C GLY A 252 16.58 -5.25 21.76
N PHE A 253 15.99 -4.39 20.95
CA PHE A 253 16.69 -3.25 20.34
C PHE A 253 16.74 -2.09 21.34
N ASP A 254 17.91 -1.86 21.93
CA ASP A 254 18.09 -0.86 23.00
C ASP A 254 18.52 0.52 22.47
N ASP A 255 19.12 0.59 21.27
CA ASP A 255 19.65 1.83 20.67
C ASP A 255 18.77 2.29 19.49
N VAL A 256 17.54 2.71 19.80
CA VAL A 256 16.57 3.24 18.85
C VAL A 256 16.33 4.71 19.13
N THR A 257 16.86 5.59 18.28
CA THR A 257 16.59 7.03 18.35
C THR A 257 15.43 7.38 17.43
N VAL A 258 14.39 8.02 17.96
CA VAL A 258 13.25 8.50 17.14
C VAL A 258 13.49 9.93 16.70
N VAL A 259 13.13 10.27 15.46
CA VAL A 259 13.22 11.65 14.93
C VAL A 259 12.21 12.55 15.67
N PRO A 260 12.66 13.51 16.50
CA PRO A 260 11.75 14.24 17.40
C PRO A 260 10.68 15.07 16.68
N SER A 261 11.02 15.66 15.52
CA SER A 261 10.08 16.47 14.72
C SER A 261 9.00 15.65 14.02
N GLN A 262 9.17 14.33 13.96
CA GLN A 262 8.26 13.40 13.25
C GLN A 262 7.68 12.33 14.18
N GLU A 263 8.02 12.35 15.47
CA GLU A 263 7.60 11.35 16.46
C GLU A 263 6.10 11.37 16.70
N ASN A 264 5.55 12.57 16.97
CA ASN A 264 4.14 12.69 17.32
C ASN A 264 3.25 12.72 16.07
N PRO A 265 2.05 12.12 16.13
CA PRO A 265 1.08 12.18 15.04
C PRO A 265 0.72 13.63 14.68
N ASP A 266 0.82 13.98 13.39
CA ASP A 266 0.44 15.29 12.86
C ASP A 266 0.00 15.16 11.39
N GLY A 267 -1.30 15.37 11.13
CA GLY A 267 -1.89 15.26 9.79
C GLY A 267 -1.44 16.33 8.80
N HIS A 268 -0.72 17.37 9.24
CA HIS A 268 -0.13 18.38 8.36
C HIS A 268 1.22 17.96 7.78
N PHE A 269 1.90 16.96 8.37
CA PHE A 269 3.22 16.48 7.95
C PHE A 269 4.23 17.61 7.73
N PRO A 270 4.50 18.46 8.73
CA PRO A 270 5.16 19.75 8.56
C PRO A 270 6.60 19.65 8.03
N THR A 271 7.29 18.56 8.30
CA THR A 271 8.69 18.32 7.86
C THR A 271 8.80 17.44 6.63
N CYS A 272 7.70 16.78 6.23
CA CYS A 272 7.66 15.91 5.06
C CYS A 272 6.27 15.98 4.39
N PRO A 273 5.99 17.03 3.58
CA PRO A 273 4.67 17.23 2.96
C PRO A 273 4.17 16.06 2.09
N TYR A 274 5.07 15.19 1.64
CA TYR A 274 4.79 13.93 0.97
C TYR A 274 5.42 12.78 1.78
N PRO A 275 4.72 12.26 2.81
CA PRO A 275 5.28 11.33 3.79
C PRO A 275 5.40 9.90 3.24
N ASN A 276 6.20 9.75 2.18
CA ASN A 276 6.41 8.49 1.46
C ASN A 276 7.83 7.97 1.69
N PRO A 277 8.03 6.82 2.35
CA PRO A 277 9.36 6.26 2.62
C PRO A 277 10.11 5.79 1.36
N GLU A 278 9.52 5.90 0.17
CA GLU A 278 10.18 5.63 -1.11
C GLU A 278 11.13 6.75 -1.55
N ILE A 279 10.98 7.97 -0.99
CA ILE A 279 11.73 9.15 -1.42
C ILE A 279 12.74 9.62 -0.37
N ARG A 280 13.87 10.18 -0.84
CA ARG A 280 14.92 10.70 0.04
C ARG A 280 14.39 11.76 1.02
N GLN A 281 13.43 12.59 0.58
CA GLN A 281 12.84 13.65 1.40
C GLN A 281 12.23 13.14 2.72
N ALA A 282 11.71 11.92 2.74
CA ALA A 282 11.18 11.29 3.96
C ALA A 282 12.28 11.01 5.00
N PHE A 283 13.54 10.93 4.58
CA PHE A 283 14.68 10.66 5.45
C PHE A 283 15.49 11.91 5.84
N GLU A 284 15.16 13.10 5.34
CA GLU A 284 15.99 14.30 5.59
C GLU A 284 16.20 14.61 7.06
N GLU A 285 15.17 14.52 7.89
CA GLU A 285 15.30 14.75 9.33
C GLU A 285 16.11 13.64 10.03
N ALA A 286 15.96 12.39 9.59
CA ALA A 286 16.75 11.27 10.09
C ALA A 286 18.21 11.38 9.67
N LEU A 287 18.48 11.81 8.42
CA LEU A 287 19.83 12.06 7.91
C LEU A 287 20.54 13.17 8.70
N LYS A 288 19.86 14.30 8.94
CA LYS A 288 20.38 15.39 9.80
C LYS A 288 20.70 14.89 11.21
N LEU A 289 19.83 14.05 11.76
CA LEU A 289 20.01 13.49 13.10
C LEU A 289 21.18 12.49 13.16
N ALA A 290 21.51 11.85 12.04
CA ALA A 290 22.63 10.92 11.89
C ALA A 290 23.99 11.59 11.68
N GLU A 291 24.02 12.88 11.31
CA GLU A 291 25.28 13.61 11.05
C GLU A 291 26.25 13.53 12.23
N GLY A 292 27.48 13.09 11.96
CA GLY A 292 28.55 12.96 12.95
C GLY A 292 28.35 11.82 13.96
N LYS A 293 27.34 10.96 13.76
CA LYS A 293 27.06 9.79 14.61
C LYS A 293 27.31 8.50 13.85
N ASP A 294 27.72 7.47 14.61
CA ASP A 294 27.87 6.11 14.08
C ASP A 294 26.50 5.41 14.17
N VAL A 295 25.66 5.58 13.11
CA VAL A 295 24.34 4.97 12.98
C VAL A 295 24.36 3.97 11.83
N ASP A 296 23.83 2.77 12.04
CA ASP A 296 23.87 1.70 11.05
C ASP A 296 22.74 1.79 10.03
N LEU A 297 21.54 2.17 10.51
CA LEU A 297 20.31 2.10 9.73
C LEU A 297 19.37 3.26 10.05
N LEU A 298 18.80 3.85 9.01
CA LEU A 298 17.65 4.74 9.12
C LEU A 298 16.41 4.00 8.64
N LEU A 299 15.34 4.06 9.42
CA LEU A 299 14.07 3.38 9.18
C LEU A 299 12.94 4.41 9.11
N ALA A 300 12.06 4.29 8.12
CA ALA A 300 10.89 5.15 7.98
C ALA A 300 9.65 4.31 7.68
N THR A 301 8.51 4.63 8.31
CA THR A 301 7.20 4.08 7.97
C THR A 301 6.27 5.19 7.52
N ASP A 302 5.38 4.90 6.55
CA ASP A 302 4.38 5.87 6.11
C ASP A 302 3.26 6.10 7.17
N PRO A 303 2.39 7.10 6.99
CA PRO A 303 1.43 7.48 8.04
C PRO A 303 0.49 6.39 8.53
N ASP A 304 0.04 5.48 7.69
CA ASP A 304 -0.79 4.33 8.08
C ASP A 304 0.04 3.05 8.32
N CYS A 305 1.37 3.18 8.33
CA CYS A 305 2.34 2.16 8.71
C CYS A 305 2.12 0.81 8.00
N ASP A 306 1.83 0.89 6.70
CA ASP A 306 1.75 -0.28 5.83
C ASP A 306 2.99 -0.41 4.93
N ARG A 307 3.85 0.62 4.84
CA ARG A 307 5.12 0.62 4.09
C ARG A 307 6.30 0.95 4.98
N VAL A 308 7.43 0.33 4.66
CA VAL A 308 8.71 0.58 5.33
C VAL A 308 9.81 0.84 4.32
N GLY A 309 10.51 1.95 4.49
CA GLY A 309 11.72 2.29 3.75
C GLY A 309 12.94 2.34 4.65
N ILE A 310 14.11 2.13 4.07
CA ILE A 310 15.39 2.17 4.79
C ILE A 310 16.46 2.92 4.03
N ALA A 311 17.36 3.56 4.80
CA ALA A 311 18.63 4.02 4.31
C ALA A 311 19.76 3.38 5.13
N VAL A 312 20.72 2.78 4.44
CA VAL A 312 21.81 2.02 5.05
C VAL A 312 23.12 2.79 4.99
N ASN A 313 23.89 2.70 6.07
CA ASN A 313 25.21 3.32 6.13
C ASN A 313 26.18 2.61 5.17
N THR A 314 26.85 3.39 4.31
CA THR A 314 27.87 2.89 3.35
C THR A 314 29.30 3.26 3.76
N GLY A 315 29.46 3.90 4.91
CA GLY A 315 30.72 4.41 5.44
C GLY A 315 30.81 5.95 5.31
N ASP A 316 30.60 6.47 4.13
CA ASP A 316 30.71 7.92 3.84
C ASP A 316 29.34 8.63 3.77
N ASP A 317 28.26 7.89 3.46
CA ASP A 317 26.89 8.43 3.30
C ASP A 317 25.86 7.32 3.59
N TYR A 318 24.58 7.67 3.47
CA TYR A 318 23.45 6.74 3.56
C TYR A 318 22.84 6.49 2.18
N ARG A 319 22.76 5.22 1.81
CA ARG A 319 22.11 4.77 0.58
C ARG A 319 20.66 4.37 0.86
N LEU A 320 19.68 5.02 0.20
CA LEU A 320 18.32 4.54 0.18
C LEU A 320 18.24 3.21 -0.58
N MET A 321 17.60 2.22 0.03
CA MET A 321 17.30 0.94 -0.60
C MET A 321 15.91 1.01 -1.22
N SER A 322 15.78 0.56 -2.47
CA SER A 322 14.48 0.45 -3.12
C SER A 322 13.63 -0.66 -2.48
N GLY A 323 12.30 -0.57 -2.64
CA GLY A 323 11.41 -1.63 -2.14
C GLY A 323 11.72 -3.01 -2.74
N ASN A 324 12.18 -3.05 -3.98
CA ASN A 324 12.68 -4.27 -4.60
C ASN A 324 13.92 -4.82 -3.89
N GLU A 325 14.92 -3.99 -3.58
CA GLU A 325 16.14 -4.43 -2.88
C GLU A 325 15.85 -4.92 -1.48
N VAL A 326 15.00 -4.21 -0.73
CA VAL A 326 14.57 -4.65 0.61
C VAL A 326 13.86 -6.00 0.55
N GLY A 327 12.97 -6.19 -0.42
CA GLY A 327 12.28 -7.47 -0.63
C GLY A 327 13.23 -8.62 -0.97
N VAL A 328 14.24 -8.37 -1.81
CA VAL A 328 15.29 -9.35 -2.15
C VAL A 328 16.12 -9.69 -0.91
N LEU A 329 16.54 -8.68 -0.14
CA LEU A 329 17.29 -8.89 1.11
C LEU A 329 16.50 -9.68 2.13
N LEU A 330 15.21 -9.37 2.34
CA LEU A 330 14.33 -10.13 3.24
C LEU A 330 14.13 -11.56 2.75
N THR A 331 13.97 -11.78 1.44
CA THR A 331 13.88 -13.12 0.85
C THR A 331 15.11 -13.96 1.14
N GLU A 332 16.30 -13.44 0.83
CA GLU A 332 17.57 -14.12 1.09
C GLU A 332 17.75 -14.38 2.58
N TYR A 333 17.50 -13.37 3.43
CA TYR A 333 17.68 -13.47 4.88
C TYR A 333 16.77 -14.53 5.50
N ILE A 334 15.47 -14.47 5.20
CA ILE A 334 14.48 -15.40 5.79
C ILE A 334 14.75 -16.84 5.32
N LEU A 335 14.91 -17.04 4.00
CA LEU A 335 15.10 -18.38 3.45
C LEU A 335 16.43 -19.03 3.88
N SER A 336 17.54 -18.26 3.89
CA SER A 336 18.82 -18.79 4.36
C SER A 336 18.77 -19.15 5.85
N SER A 337 18.23 -18.28 6.69
CA SER A 337 18.13 -18.50 8.13
C SER A 337 17.23 -19.68 8.48
N MET A 338 16.06 -19.80 7.84
CA MET A 338 15.16 -20.94 8.04
C MET A 338 15.79 -22.26 7.56
N LYS A 339 16.54 -22.22 6.46
CA LYS A 339 17.27 -23.39 5.95
C LYS A 339 18.37 -23.83 6.92
N GLU A 340 19.17 -22.88 7.43
CA GLU A 340 20.23 -23.16 8.42
C GLU A 340 19.64 -23.70 9.73
N ALA A 341 18.52 -23.18 10.19
CA ALA A 341 17.80 -23.63 11.37
C ALA A 341 17.04 -24.96 11.15
N GLY A 342 16.90 -25.46 9.92
CA GLY A 342 16.08 -26.62 9.60
C GLY A 342 14.59 -26.42 9.77
N THR A 343 14.12 -25.17 9.73
CA THR A 343 12.72 -24.78 9.93
C THR A 343 11.99 -24.38 8.62
N LEU A 344 12.70 -24.47 7.48
CA LEU A 344 12.08 -24.17 6.18
C LEU A 344 10.98 -25.21 5.89
N PRO A 345 9.72 -24.78 5.67
CA PRO A 345 8.62 -25.71 5.42
C PRO A 345 8.78 -26.44 4.09
N LYS A 346 8.01 -27.51 3.90
CA LYS A 346 7.91 -28.17 2.60
C LYS A 346 7.15 -27.28 1.62
N ASN A 347 7.67 -27.16 0.39
CA ASN A 347 7.07 -26.35 -0.67
C ASN A 347 6.80 -24.89 -0.24
N PRO A 348 7.81 -24.17 0.30
CA PRO A 348 7.64 -22.78 0.72
C PRO A 348 7.24 -21.92 -0.48
N VAL A 349 6.53 -20.84 -0.23
CA VAL A 349 6.06 -19.92 -1.28
C VAL A 349 6.23 -18.47 -0.85
N ILE A 350 6.74 -17.67 -1.77
CA ILE A 350 6.71 -16.20 -1.71
C ILE A 350 5.67 -15.71 -2.71
N VAL A 351 4.87 -14.74 -2.29
CA VAL A 351 3.82 -14.12 -3.12
C VAL A 351 4.21 -12.69 -3.42
N LYS A 352 4.26 -12.32 -4.69
CA LYS A 352 4.64 -10.96 -5.09
C LYS A 352 3.76 -10.39 -6.19
N SER A 353 3.69 -9.06 -6.26
CA SER A 353 3.09 -8.43 -7.43
C SER A 353 3.95 -8.75 -8.67
N PHE A 354 3.31 -9.00 -9.81
CA PHE A 354 4.00 -9.36 -11.05
C PHE A 354 4.92 -8.25 -11.61
N VAL A 355 4.84 -7.03 -11.06
CA VAL A 355 5.74 -5.90 -11.38
C VAL A 355 6.95 -5.82 -10.44
N THR A 356 6.97 -6.61 -9.38
CA THR A 356 8.10 -6.74 -8.45
C THR A 356 9.27 -7.46 -9.13
N THR A 357 10.48 -7.09 -8.79
CA THR A 357 11.72 -7.59 -9.43
C THR A 357 11.79 -9.12 -9.52
N SER A 358 12.20 -9.63 -10.67
CA SER A 358 12.47 -11.06 -10.88
C SER A 358 13.79 -11.54 -10.24
N LEU A 359 14.57 -10.67 -9.62
CA LEU A 359 15.71 -11.09 -8.79
C LEU A 359 15.25 -11.93 -7.57
N VAL A 360 14.06 -11.63 -7.03
CA VAL A 360 13.43 -12.46 -5.99
C VAL A 360 13.25 -13.90 -6.44
N ASP A 361 12.87 -14.11 -7.72
CA ASP A 361 12.65 -15.45 -8.29
C ASP A 361 13.95 -16.27 -8.28
N ARG A 362 15.08 -15.63 -8.65
CA ARG A 362 16.41 -16.26 -8.64
C ARG A 362 16.85 -16.66 -7.24
N VAL A 363 16.62 -15.74 -6.28
CA VAL A 363 16.97 -16.02 -4.87
C VAL A 363 16.10 -17.17 -4.33
N ALA A 364 14.79 -17.10 -4.51
CA ALA A 364 13.84 -18.11 -4.02
C ALA A 364 14.13 -19.50 -4.60
N ASP A 365 14.39 -19.59 -5.91
CA ASP A 365 14.72 -20.85 -6.61
C ASP A 365 15.94 -21.55 -5.99
N SER A 366 16.97 -20.80 -5.55
CA SER A 366 18.16 -21.37 -4.91
C SER A 366 17.89 -22.05 -3.55
N TYR A 367 16.72 -21.79 -2.98
CA TYR A 367 16.24 -22.42 -1.74
C TYR A 367 15.09 -23.41 -1.98
N GLY A 368 14.70 -23.65 -3.24
CA GLY A 368 13.55 -24.48 -3.59
C GLY A 368 12.22 -23.86 -3.15
N CYS A 369 12.18 -22.52 -3.04
CA CYS A 369 10.98 -21.76 -2.69
C CYS A 369 10.25 -21.35 -3.98
N ALA A 370 8.95 -21.66 -4.06
CA ALA A 370 8.12 -21.27 -5.19
C ALA A 370 7.81 -19.76 -5.15
N ILE A 371 7.64 -19.17 -6.32
CA ILE A 371 7.08 -17.81 -6.48
C ILE A 371 5.66 -17.92 -7.01
N HIS A 372 4.76 -17.12 -6.43
CA HIS A 372 3.42 -16.93 -6.94
C HIS A 372 3.21 -15.44 -7.26
N ASP A 373 3.10 -15.14 -8.56
CA ASP A 373 2.82 -13.79 -9.03
C ASP A 373 1.32 -13.49 -8.93
N VAL A 374 0.99 -12.28 -8.45
CA VAL A 374 -0.38 -11.76 -8.40
C VAL A 374 -0.46 -10.39 -9.07
N LEU A 375 -1.67 -9.90 -9.34
CA LEU A 375 -1.88 -8.51 -9.78
C LEU A 375 -1.39 -7.53 -8.71
N THR A 376 -1.10 -6.29 -9.10
CA THR A 376 -0.79 -5.21 -8.16
C THR A 376 -1.98 -4.89 -7.26
N GLY A 377 -1.70 -4.76 -5.99
CA GLY A 377 -2.66 -4.58 -4.91
C GLY A 377 -2.56 -5.71 -3.90
N PHE A 378 -2.18 -5.35 -2.68
CA PHE A 378 -1.86 -6.34 -1.64
C PHE A 378 -3.03 -7.26 -1.26
N LYS A 379 -4.27 -6.86 -1.62
CA LYS A 379 -5.47 -7.70 -1.46
C LYS A 379 -5.33 -9.08 -2.12
N TYR A 380 -4.66 -9.16 -3.27
CA TYR A 380 -4.43 -10.45 -3.95
C TYR A 380 -3.39 -11.32 -3.23
N ILE A 381 -2.40 -10.69 -2.58
CA ILE A 381 -1.46 -11.40 -1.69
C ILE A 381 -2.22 -11.91 -0.45
N GLY A 382 -3.06 -11.06 0.15
CA GLY A 382 -3.90 -11.42 1.28
C GLY A 382 -4.90 -12.54 0.96
N GLU A 383 -5.52 -12.51 -0.21
CA GLU A 383 -6.42 -13.57 -0.72
C GLU A 383 -5.67 -14.90 -0.86
N PHE A 384 -4.50 -14.91 -1.50
CA PHE A 384 -3.69 -16.12 -1.64
C PHE A 384 -3.24 -16.69 -0.27
N ALA A 385 -2.83 -15.82 0.65
CA ALA A 385 -2.47 -16.23 2.02
C ALA A 385 -3.68 -16.87 2.74
N THR A 386 -4.88 -16.33 2.53
CA THR A 386 -6.14 -16.89 3.05
C THR A 386 -6.45 -18.26 2.45
N ASP A 387 -6.22 -18.42 1.15
CA ASP A 387 -6.42 -19.70 0.46
C ASP A 387 -5.49 -20.80 0.98
N LEU A 388 -4.23 -20.46 1.28
CA LEU A 388 -3.29 -21.38 1.94
C LEU A 388 -3.77 -21.76 3.34
N GLU A 389 -4.22 -20.78 4.12
CA GLU A 389 -4.74 -21.05 5.47
C GLU A 389 -5.95 -21.97 5.44
N LYS A 390 -6.92 -21.73 4.54
CA LYS A 390 -8.12 -22.59 4.35
C LYS A 390 -7.79 -24.02 3.93
N LYS A 391 -6.65 -24.22 3.26
CA LYS A 391 -6.12 -25.53 2.86
C LYS A 391 -5.26 -26.18 3.96
N ASN A 392 -5.10 -25.56 5.13
CA ASN A 392 -4.14 -25.94 6.19
C ASN A 392 -2.67 -25.99 5.69
N GLU A 393 -2.32 -25.13 4.76
CA GLU A 393 -1.00 -24.98 4.16
C GLU A 393 -0.37 -23.61 4.50
N GLY A 394 -0.87 -22.93 5.51
CA GLY A 394 -0.48 -21.55 5.85
C GLY A 394 1.00 -21.40 6.23
N ASP A 395 1.64 -22.46 6.76
CA ASP A 395 3.07 -22.51 7.07
C ASP A 395 3.97 -22.35 5.83
N ARG A 396 3.46 -22.65 4.64
CA ARG A 396 4.16 -22.46 3.36
C ARG A 396 4.36 -20.98 3.01
N PHE A 397 3.51 -20.08 3.51
CA PHE A 397 3.59 -18.64 3.23
C PHE A 397 4.77 -18.01 3.96
N ILE A 398 5.84 -17.69 3.23
CA ILE A 398 7.07 -17.13 3.79
C ILE A 398 7.02 -15.61 3.84
N LEU A 399 6.74 -14.99 2.68
CA LEU A 399 6.75 -13.54 2.49
C LEU A 399 5.77 -13.13 1.39
N GLY A 400 4.96 -12.12 1.66
CA GLY A 400 4.23 -11.35 0.66
C GLY A 400 4.92 -10.03 0.41
N MET A 401 5.02 -9.56 -0.85
CA MET A 401 5.71 -8.31 -1.14
C MET A 401 5.23 -7.59 -2.39
N GLU A 402 5.31 -6.27 -2.34
CA GLU A 402 5.18 -5.37 -3.48
C GLU A 402 6.41 -4.46 -3.57
N GLU A 403 6.81 -4.09 -4.80
CA GLU A 403 7.92 -3.18 -5.08
C GLU A 403 7.77 -1.81 -4.43
N SER A 404 6.54 -1.45 -4.09
CA SER A 404 6.16 -0.19 -3.43
C SER A 404 6.33 -0.24 -1.91
N TYR A 405 7.37 -0.92 -1.42
CA TYR A 405 7.79 -0.94 -0.02
C TYR A 405 6.81 -1.64 0.95
N GLY A 406 5.91 -2.47 0.43
CA GLY A 406 4.94 -3.23 1.21
C GLY A 406 5.34 -4.69 1.38
N TYR A 407 5.35 -5.18 2.63
CA TYR A 407 5.75 -6.56 2.97
C TYR A 407 4.81 -7.15 4.02
N LEU A 408 4.67 -8.47 4.01
CA LEU A 408 3.97 -9.24 5.03
C LEU A 408 4.70 -10.56 5.26
N SER A 409 5.03 -10.87 6.50
CA SER A 409 5.47 -12.21 6.91
C SER A 409 4.53 -12.75 7.98
N GLY A 410 4.01 -13.96 7.76
CA GLY A 410 3.00 -14.58 8.62
C GLY A 410 1.57 -14.32 8.17
N LEU A 411 0.63 -14.92 8.92
CA LEU A 411 -0.80 -14.95 8.57
C LEU A 411 -1.69 -14.17 9.56
N HIS A 412 -1.11 -13.33 10.39
CA HIS A 412 -1.85 -12.53 11.38
C HIS A 412 -2.66 -11.40 10.72
N ALA A 413 -2.09 -10.77 9.69
CA ALA A 413 -2.74 -9.77 8.85
C ALA A 413 -2.90 -10.26 7.41
N ARG A 414 -3.61 -9.49 6.58
CA ARG A 414 -3.86 -9.75 5.15
C ARG A 414 -3.58 -8.53 4.28
N ASP A 415 -2.91 -7.55 4.84
CA ASP A 415 -2.39 -6.38 4.14
C ASP A 415 -0.90 -6.22 4.47
N LYS A 416 -0.24 -5.28 3.81
CA LYS A 416 1.12 -4.86 4.11
C LYS A 416 1.25 -4.53 5.60
N ASP A 417 2.31 -4.98 6.21
CA ASP A 417 2.59 -4.77 7.63
C ASP A 417 3.99 -4.21 7.83
N ALA A 418 4.07 -2.88 7.98
CA ALA A 418 5.35 -2.22 8.24
C ALA A 418 5.85 -2.48 9.67
N VAL A 419 5.02 -2.95 10.60
CA VAL A 419 5.47 -3.31 11.95
C VAL A 419 6.30 -4.59 11.89
N VAL A 420 5.78 -5.65 11.25
CA VAL A 420 6.55 -6.90 11.06
C VAL A 420 7.75 -6.70 10.14
N ALA A 421 7.59 -5.90 9.09
CA ALA A 421 8.68 -5.62 8.17
C ALA A 421 9.81 -4.82 8.85
N SER A 422 9.48 -3.83 9.69
CA SER A 422 10.48 -3.10 10.51
C SER A 422 11.25 -4.03 11.43
N LEU A 423 10.55 -4.95 12.10
CA LEU A 423 11.20 -5.95 12.96
C LEU A 423 12.19 -6.82 12.18
N LEU A 424 11.73 -7.38 11.06
CA LEU A 424 12.55 -8.29 10.24
C LEU A 424 13.74 -7.58 9.58
N VAL A 425 13.55 -6.34 9.12
CA VAL A 425 14.63 -5.50 8.57
C VAL A 425 15.68 -5.19 9.63
N CYS A 426 15.26 -4.80 10.84
CA CYS A 426 16.19 -4.52 11.93
C CYS A 426 16.93 -5.80 12.39
N GLU A 427 16.23 -6.93 12.49
CA GLU A 427 16.85 -8.23 12.82
C GLU A 427 17.86 -8.64 11.75
N MET A 428 17.52 -8.54 10.47
CA MET A 428 18.38 -8.78 9.34
C MET A 428 19.64 -7.89 9.37
N ALA A 429 19.48 -6.59 9.62
CA ALA A 429 20.59 -5.64 9.73
C ALA A 429 21.53 -6.01 10.90
N ALA A 430 20.97 -6.35 12.06
CA ALA A 430 21.73 -6.82 13.21
C ALA A 430 22.46 -8.14 12.92
N TYR A 431 21.81 -9.07 12.21
CA TYR A 431 22.39 -10.36 11.82
C TYR A 431 23.63 -10.16 10.93
N TYR A 432 23.52 -9.38 9.84
CA TYR A 432 24.65 -9.15 8.96
C TYR A 432 25.74 -8.28 9.63
N LYS A 433 25.36 -7.30 10.45
CA LYS A 433 26.32 -6.53 11.25
C LYS A 433 27.13 -7.41 12.19
N SER A 434 26.51 -8.42 12.81
CA SER A 434 27.23 -9.38 13.65
C SER A 434 28.29 -10.19 12.91
N GLN A 435 28.19 -10.24 11.57
CA GLN A 435 29.15 -10.86 10.66
C GLN A 435 30.12 -9.85 10.03
N GLY A 436 30.09 -8.59 10.46
CA GLY A 436 30.93 -7.50 9.93
C GLY A 436 30.48 -6.95 8.57
N LYS A 437 29.21 -7.11 8.21
CA LYS A 437 28.64 -6.67 6.91
C LYS A 437 27.51 -5.66 7.08
N THR A 438 27.41 -4.72 6.17
CA THR A 438 26.24 -3.86 6.01
C THR A 438 25.21 -4.49 5.07
N LEU A 439 23.96 -4.01 5.10
CA LEU A 439 22.94 -4.44 4.12
C LEU A 439 23.32 -4.05 2.68
N ALA A 440 24.03 -2.94 2.48
CA ALA A 440 24.52 -2.55 1.16
C ALA A 440 25.53 -3.55 0.62
N GLN A 441 26.49 -4.00 1.45
CA GLN A 441 27.45 -5.05 1.08
C GLN A 441 26.75 -6.38 0.79
N LYS A 442 25.75 -6.74 1.63
CA LYS A 442 24.97 -7.97 1.38
C LYS A 442 24.20 -7.89 0.07
N MET A 443 23.65 -6.74 -0.28
CA MET A 443 22.95 -6.56 -1.56
C MET A 443 23.93 -6.72 -2.74
N THR A 444 25.15 -6.21 -2.62
CA THR A 444 26.20 -6.41 -3.63
C THR A 444 26.53 -7.90 -3.81
N GLU A 445 26.69 -8.67 -2.71
CA GLU A 445 26.91 -10.12 -2.78
C GLU A 445 25.74 -10.85 -3.50
N ILE A 446 24.51 -10.41 -3.28
CA ILE A 446 23.32 -10.96 -3.96
C ILE A 446 23.38 -10.65 -5.47
N TYR A 447 23.72 -9.43 -5.84
CA TYR A 447 23.89 -9.06 -7.24
C TYR A 447 25.03 -9.84 -7.93
N GLU A 448 26.16 -10.01 -7.26
CA GLU A 448 27.29 -10.81 -7.78
C GLU A 448 26.89 -12.27 -8.00
N LYS A 449 26.06 -12.83 -7.11
CA LYS A 449 25.64 -14.23 -7.17
C LYS A 449 24.54 -14.50 -8.20
N TYR A 450 23.56 -13.60 -8.32
CA TYR A 450 22.33 -13.85 -9.07
C TYR A 450 22.13 -12.94 -10.30
N GLY A 451 23.01 -11.96 -10.49
CA GLY A 451 22.95 -10.96 -11.56
C GLY A 451 22.51 -9.58 -11.07
N TYR A 452 22.87 -8.55 -11.84
CA TYR A 452 22.56 -7.15 -11.53
C TYR A 452 21.24 -6.75 -12.17
N TYR A 453 20.29 -6.37 -11.34
CA TYR A 453 18.94 -5.96 -11.73
C TYR A 453 18.72 -4.49 -11.38
N LYS A 454 18.40 -3.66 -12.40
CA LYS A 454 17.94 -2.28 -12.21
C LYS A 454 16.45 -2.22 -12.49
N ASN A 455 15.67 -1.88 -11.48
CA ASN A 455 14.24 -1.67 -11.61
C ASN A 455 13.95 -0.17 -11.65
N ILE A 456 13.20 0.28 -12.66
CA ILE A 456 12.84 1.69 -12.87
C ILE A 456 11.32 1.78 -13.01
N LEU A 457 10.72 2.74 -12.32
CA LEU A 457 9.32 3.09 -12.47
C LEU A 457 9.21 4.48 -13.11
N LEU A 458 8.63 4.54 -14.30
CA LEU A 458 8.26 5.79 -14.95
C LEU A 458 6.78 6.07 -14.72
N ASN A 459 6.46 7.31 -14.37
CA ASN A 459 5.09 7.79 -14.15
C ASN A 459 4.80 8.92 -15.13
N PHE A 460 3.75 8.77 -15.93
CA PHE A 460 3.30 9.79 -16.88
C PHE A 460 1.92 10.28 -16.43
N THR A 461 1.81 11.56 -16.10
CA THR A 461 0.55 12.16 -15.65
C THR A 461 -0.20 12.74 -16.86
N PHE A 462 -1.49 12.48 -16.93
CA PHE A 462 -2.39 12.98 -17.95
C PHE A 462 -3.54 13.75 -17.27
N GLU A 463 -3.53 15.07 -17.38
CA GLU A 463 -4.51 15.91 -16.68
C GLU A 463 -5.79 16.07 -17.49
N GLY A 464 -6.92 16.12 -16.79
CA GLY A 464 -8.24 16.39 -17.35
C GLY A 464 -8.83 15.24 -18.19
N GLU A 465 -9.99 15.51 -18.78
CA GLU A 465 -10.75 14.55 -19.60
C GLU A 465 -9.98 14.12 -20.84
N SER A 466 -9.36 15.08 -21.54
CA SER A 466 -8.54 14.81 -22.73
C SER A 466 -7.29 13.96 -22.40
N GLY A 467 -6.76 14.09 -21.17
CA GLY A 467 -5.64 13.28 -20.69
C GLY A 467 -6.05 11.82 -20.50
N MET A 468 -7.22 11.57 -19.94
CA MET A 468 -7.78 10.21 -19.80
C MET A 468 -8.01 9.53 -21.14
N GLU A 469 -8.56 10.27 -22.12
CA GLU A 469 -8.73 9.77 -23.48
C GLU A 469 -7.38 9.43 -24.14
N LYS A 470 -6.37 10.30 -24.00
CA LYS A 470 -5.02 10.07 -24.50
C LYS A 470 -4.41 8.80 -23.88
N MET A 471 -4.52 8.62 -22.57
CA MET A 471 -4.04 7.42 -21.88
C MET A 471 -4.74 6.16 -22.41
N GLY A 472 -6.05 6.20 -22.63
CA GLY A 472 -6.84 5.12 -23.22
C GLY A 472 -6.39 4.79 -24.63
N SER A 473 -6.13 5.80 -25.48
CA SER A 473 -5.66 5.62 -26.85
C SER A 473 -4.26 5.02 -26.93
N ILE A 474 -3.34 5.42 -26.03
CA ILE A 474 -2.01 4.82 -25.90
C ILE A 474 -2.12 3.33 -25.61
N MET A 475 -2.92 2.93 -24.62
CA MET A 475 -3.10 1.51 -24.29
C MET A 475 -3.75 0.69 -25.41
N THR A 476 -4.65 1.30 -26.16
CA THR A 476 -5.27 0.67 -27.33
C THR A 476 -4.26 0.49 -28.46
N SER A 477 -3.49 1.53 -28.78
CA SER A 477 -2.43 1.47 -29.80
C SER A 477 -1.37 0.40 -29.48
N LEU A 478 -0.89 0.35 -28.25
CA LEU A 478 0.08 -0.67 -27.80
C LEU A 478 -0.48 -2.10 -27.87
N ARG A 479 -1.78 -2.27 -27.73
CA ARG A 479 -2.45 -3.57 -27.81
C ARG A 479 -2.64 -4.03 -29.24
N GLU A 480 -2.94 -3.10 -30.15
CA GLU A 480 -3.13 -3.38 -31.57
C GLU A 480 -1.79 -3.47 -32.32
N HIS A 481 -0.81 -2.69 -31.90
CA HIS A 481 0.50 -2.56 -32.53
C HIS A 481 1.60 -2.72 -31.46
N ALA A 482 1.77 -3.95 -30.97
CA ALA A 482 2.82 -4.24 -29.99
C ALA A 482 4.20 -3.93 -30.59
N PRO A 483 5.12 -3.29 -29.83
CA PRO A 483 6.47 -3.03 -30.33
C PRO A 483 7.20 -4.34 -30.62
N GLU A 484 7.84 -4.43 -31.80
CA GLU A 484 8.69 -5.58 -32.16
C GLU A 484 10.05 -5.50 -31.46
N GLU A 485 10.47 -4.28 -31.10
CA GLU A 485 11.77 -3.97 -30.50
C GLU A 485 11.64 -2.84 -29.49
N ILE A 486 12.36 -2.94 -28.37
CA ILE A 486 12.50 -1.88 -27.35
C ILE A 486 13.99 -1.72 -27.06
N ALA A 487 14.52 -0.48 -27.23
CA ALA A 487 15.93 -0.14 -27.04
C ALA A 487 16.93 -1.02 -27.81
N GLY A 488 16.58 -1.46 -29.02
CA GLY A 488 17.42 -2.32 -29.85
C GLY A 488 17.35 -3.81 -29.52
N MET A 489 16.49 -4.19 -28.57
CA MET A 489 16.25 -5.59 -28.19
C MET A 489 14.90 -6.07 -28.75
N LYS A 490 14.91 -7.21 -29.41
CA LYS A 490 13.65 -7.83 -29.90
C LYS A 490 12.76 -8.24 -28.75
N VAL A 491 11.46 -7.96 -28.88
CA VAL A 491 10.45 -8.51 -27.98
C VAL A 491 10.33 -10.00 -28.24
N ILE A 492 10.49 -10.81 -27.21
CA ILE A 492 10.43 -12.28 -27.30
C ILE A 492 9.11 -12.86 -26.79
N GLU A 493 8.40 -12.12 -25.95
CA GLU A 493 7.07 -12.50 -25.45
C GLU A 493 6.24 -11.22 -25.21
N THR A 494 4.97 -11.29 -25.57
CA THR A 494 3.97 -10.27 -25.20
C THR A 494 2.90 -10.87 -24.31
N ALA A 495 2.39 -10.10 -23.35
CA ALA A 495 1.27 -10.52 -22.51
C ALA A 495 0.22 -9.40 -22.42
N ASP A 496 -1.02 -9.73 -22.76
CA ASP A 496 -2.19 -8.86 -22.62
C ASP A 496 -3.12 -9.41 -21.54
N TYR A 497 -3.06 -8.83 -20.36
CA TYR A 497 -3.86 -9.26 -19.20
C TYR A 497 -5.37 -8.96 -19.39
N LYS A 498 -5.74 -8.01 -20.26
CA LYS A 498 -7.15 -7.75 -20.57
C LYS A 498 -7.76 -8.88 -21.41
N LYS A 499 -6.95 -9.49 -22.28
CA LYS A 499 -7.33 -10.67 -23.08
C LYS A 499 -7.08 -11.98 -22.37
N SER A 500 -6.30 -11.99 -21.26
CA SER A 500 -5.77 -13.18 -20.57
C SER A 500 -4.91 -14.04 -21.50
N GLU A 501 -4.11 -13.42 -22.39
CA GLU A 501 -3.30 -14.09 -23.40
C GLU A 501 -1.83 -13.68 -23.28
N ARG A 502 -0.96 -14.67 -23.43
CA ARG A 502 0.49 -14.52 -23.56
C ARG A 502 0.93 -15.16 -24.87
N VAL A 503 1.74 -14.45 -25.64
CA VAL A 503 2.25 -14.90 -26.95
C VAL A 503 3.76 -14.97 -26.90
N ASP A 504 4.33 -16.15 -27.06
CA ASP A 504 5.75 -16.34 -27.34
C ASP A 504 5.99 -15.97 -28.83
N ILE A 505 6.73 -14.90 -29.06
CA ILE A 505 6.94 -14.33 -30.39
C ILE A 505 7.83 -15.25 -31.25
N ILE A 506 8.73 -16.02 -30.64
CA ILE A 506 9.68 -16.89 -31.35
C ILE A 506 8.97 -18.13 -31.88
N SER A 507 8.15 -18.75 -31.05
CA SER A 507 7.43 -19.98 -31.42
C SER A 507 6.02 -19.74 -31.95
N GLY A 508 5.46 -18.54 -31.79
CA GLY A 508 4.06 -18.22 -32.08
C GLY A 508 3.05 -18.88 -31.15
N LYS A 509 3.51 -19.52 -30.06
CA LYS A 509 2.64 -20.21 -29.09
C LYS A 509 1.85 -19.21 -28.23
N ILE A 510 0.54 -19.40 -28.20
CA ILE A 510 -0.36 -18.66 -27.29
C ILE A 510 -0.63 -19.52 -26.06
N SER A 511 -0.58 -18.90 -24.90
CA SER A 511 -0.92 -19.51 -23.61
C SER A 511 -1.82 -18.58 -22.79
N ALA A 512 -2.67 -19.16 -21.95
CA ALA A 512 -3.51 -18.39 -21.04
C ALA A 512 -2.69 -17.75 -19.90
N ILE A 513 -3.13 -16.59 -19.43
CA ILE A 513 -2.65 -15.95 -18.19
C ILE A 513 -3.65 -16.31 -17.10
N ASP A 514 -3.18 -17.01 -16.07
CA ASP A 514 -3.98 -17.44 -14.92
C ASP A 514 -4.00 -16.35 -13.83
N LEU A 515 -4.41 -15.14 -14.23
CA LEU A 515 -4.63 -14.00 -13.34
C LEU A 515 -5.92 -13.29 -13.74
N PRO A 516 -6.59 -12.58 -12.83
CA PRO A 516 -7.75 -11.78 -13.16
C PRO A 516 -7.49 -10.82 -14.33
N LYS A 517 -8.52 -10.51 -15.11
CA LYS A 517 -8.39 -9.56 -16.21
C LYS A 517 -8.01 -8.18 -15.69
N SER A 518 -7.01 -7.57 -16.31
CA SER A 518 -6.54 -6.23 -15.95
C SER A 518 -6.04 -5.47 -17.19
N ASN A 519 -6.14 -4.16 -17.19
CA ASN A 519 -5.65 -3.34 -18.30
C ASN A 519 -4.12 -3.18 -18.25
N VAL A 520 -3.40 -4.26 -18.47
CA VAL A 520 -1.93 -4.35 -18.39
C VAL A 520 -1.38 -4.97 -19.66
N LEU A 521 -0.25 -4.47 -20.12
CA LEU A 521 0.55 -5.03 -21.19
C LEU A 521 1.97 -5.28 -20.70
N ALA A 522 2.54 -6.45 -20.98
CA ALA A 522 3.91 -6.78 -20.62
C ALA A 522 4.68 -7.25 -21.85
N TYR A 523 5.93 -6.83 -21.94
CA TYR A 523 6.87 -7.14 -22.99
C TYR A 523 8.12 -7.75 -22.37
N LYS A 524 8.44 -9.00 -22.73
CA LYS A 524 9.64 -9.68 -22.30
C LYS A 524 10.71 -9.52 -23.36
N LEU A 525 11.90 -9.23 -22.92
CA LEU A 525 13.09 -9.03 -23.74
C LEU A 525 14.14 -10.10 -23.39
N PRO A 526 15.19 -10.30 -24.20
CA PRO A 526 16.27 -11.23 -23.87
C PRO A 526 16.92 -10.94 -22.51
N ASP A 527 17.58 -11.94 -21.97
CA ASP A 527 18.43 -11.87 -20.75
C ASP A 527 17.69 -11.42 -19.48
N GLY A 528 16.36 -11.64 -19.39
CA GLY A 528 15.57 -11.30 -18.23
C GLY A 528 15.08 -9.84 -18.18
N ASN A 529 15.34 -9.07 -19.23
CA ASN A 529 14.82 -7.72 -19.36
C ASN A 529 13.31 -7.71 -19.62
N SER A 530 12.61 -6.70 -19.13
CA SER A 530 11.16 -6.59 -19.36
C SER A 530 10.66 -5.16 -19.20
N VAL A 531 9.51 -4.90 -19.84
CA VAL A 531 8.74 -3.67 -19.67
C VAL A 531 7.28 -4.02 -19.47
N ILE A 532 6.66 -3.44 -18.43
CA ILE A 532 5.24 -3.60 -18.14
C ILE A 532 4.58 -2.23 -18.13
N VAL A 533 3.50 -2.06 -18.89
CA VAL A 533 2.76 -0.80 -19.00
C VAL A 533 1.34 -0.99 -18.47
N ARG A 534 0.92 -0.10 -17.56
CA ARG A 534 -0.45 -0.12 -17.01
C ARG A 534 -0.93 1.28 -16.64
N PRO A 535 -2.22 1.60 -16.85
CA PRO A 535 -2.82 2.79 -16.25
C PRO A 535 -2.99 2.59 -14.73
N SER A 536 -2.92 3.70 -13.98
CA SER A 536 -3.33 3.69 -12.57
C SER A 536 -4.85 3.54 -12.47
N GLY A 537 -5.32 2.76 -11.49
CA GLY A 537 -6.76 2.60 -11.24
C GLY A 537 -7.38 3.78 -10.47
N THR A 538 -6.56 4.64 -9.86
CA THR A 538 -7.01 5.69 -8.93
C THR A 538 -6.57 7.11 -9.33
N GLU A 539 -5.64 7.23 -10.26
CA GLU A 539 -5.05 8.50 -10.68
C GLU A 539 -4.93 8.54 -12.21
N PRO A 540 -4.99 9.72 -12.85
CA PRO A 540 -4.80 9.87 -14.29
C PRO A 540 -3.32 9.71 -14.67
N LYS A 541 -2.75 8.53 -14.41
CA LYS A 541 -1.34 8.21 -14.62
C LYS A 541 -1.18 6.90 -15.37
N LEU A 542 -0.27 6.90 -16.33
CA LEU A 542 0.26 5.68 -16.96
C LEU A 542 1.61 5.35 -16.31
N LYS A 543 1.79 4.10 -15.92
CA LYS A 543 3.01 3.61 -15.29
C LYS A 543 3.73 2.65 -16.22
N ALA A 544 5.05 2.80 -16.36
CA ALA A 544 5.90 1.82 -17.02
C ALA A 544 6.94 1.29 -16.02
N TYR A 545 6.89 -0.02 -15.77
CA TYR A 545 7.84 -0.75 -14.93
C TYR A 545 8.88 -1.39 -15.83
N ILE A 546 10.13 -1.07 -15.61
CA ILE A 546 11.27 -1.55 -16.38
C ILE A 546 12.15 -2.40 -15.49
N THR A 547 12.48 -3.60 -15.93
CA THR A 547 13.53 -4.43 -15.35
C THR A 547 14.66 -4.52 -16.36
N ALA A 548 15.84 -4.02 -15.98
CA ALA A 548 17.06 -4.10 -16.77
C ALA A 548 18.09 -5.01 -16.08
N CYS A 549 18.47 -6.08 -16.75
CA CYS A 549 19.45 -7.05 -16.29
C CYS A 549 20.79 -6.83 -16.94
N GLY A 550 21.85 -6.67 -16.17
CA GLY A 550 23.19 -6.37 -16.63
C GLY A 550 24.27 -7.30 -16.06
N LYS A 551 25.45 -7.25 -16.65
CA LYS A 551 26.63 -7.99 -16.14
C LYS A 551 27.26 -7.33 -14.91
N ASP A 552 26.99 -6.05 -14.70
CA ASP A 552 27.41 -5.23 -13.56
C ASP A 552 26.41 -4.08 -13.35
N GLU A 553 26.59 -3.31 -12.27
CA GLU A 553 25.70 -2.22 -11.89
C GLU A 553 25.64 -1.10 -12.94
N ASN A 554 26.78 -0.74 -13.51
CA ASN A 554 26.86 0.31 -14.53
C ASN A 554 26.12 -0.13 -15.82
N HIS A 555 26.30 -1.39 -16.21
CA HIS A 555 25.62 -1.93 -17.39
C HIS A 555 24.10 -2.01 -17.20
N SER A 556 23.63 -2.50 -16.06
CA SER A 556 22.20 -2.56 -15.77
C SER A 556 21.56 -1.17 -15.67
N SER A 557 22.27 -0.18 -15.10
CA SER A 557 21.80 1.20 -15.02
C SER A 557 21.71 1.87 -16.41
N ALA A 558 22.77 1.77 -17.22
CA ALA A 558 22.77 2.32 -18.58
C ALA A 558 21.71 1.65 -19.49
N LEU A 559 21.49 0.35 -19.32
CA LEU A 559 20.45 -0.37 -20.05
C LEU A 559 19.05 0.08 -19.61
N GLY A 560 18.85 0.28 -18.30
CA GLY A 560 17.59 0.78 -17.76
C GLY A 560 17.24 2.18 -18.29
N GLU A 561 18.21 3.08 -18.38
CA GLU A 561 18.02 4.40 -18.99
C GLU A 561 17.61 4.30 -20.46
N LYS A 562 18.31 3.48 -21.25
CA LYS A 562 17.96 3.25 -22.68
C LYS A 562 16.56 2.68 -22.86
N LEU A 563 16.17 1.72 -22.01
CA LEU A 563 14.81 1.16 -22.02
C LEU A 563 13.78 2.25 -21.68
N GLY A 564 14.06 3.09 -20.68
CA GLY A 564 13.23 4.22 -20.30
C GLY A 564 13.00 5.20 -21.45
N GLU A 565 14.08 5.67 -22.09
CA GLU A 565 14.00 6.57 -23.23
C GLU A 565 13.24 5.95 -24.43
N SER A 566 13.42 4.65 -24.65
CA SER A 566 12.72 3.95 -25.73
C SER A 566 11.22 3.87 -25.45
N ILE A 567 10.83 3.58 -24.21
CA ILE A 567 9.43 3.52 -23.79
C ILE A 567 8.77 4.89 -23.86
N GLU A 568 9.43 5.96 -23.43
CA GLU A 568 8.91 7.34 -23.55
C GLU A 568 8.57 7.69 -25.00
N LYS A 569 9.43 7.30 -25.96
CA LYS A 569 9.18 7.48 -27.41
C LYS A 569 8.02 6.63 -27.92
N ILE A 570 7.96 5.34 -27.52
CA ILE A 570 6.87 4.43 -27.90
C ILE A 570 5.51 4.93 -27.38
N LEU A 571 5.48 5.48 -26.17
CA LEU A 571 4.26 6.05 -25.57
C LEU A 571 3.89 7.41 -26.14
N GLY A 572 4.77 8.06 -26.90
CA GLY A 572 4.54 9.40 -27.45
C GLY A 572 4.40 10.48 -26.37
N VAL A 573 5.19 10.36 -25.28
CA VAL A 573 5.19 11.30 -24.15
C VAL A 573 6.45 12.15 -24.09
N LYS A 574 7.40 11.90 -24.97
CA LYS A 574 8.57 12.72 -25.33
C LYS A 574 8.59 13.00 -26.81
#